data_f4008f86b2096988285e8979879f3460
#
_entry.id   f4008f86b2096988285e8979879f3460
#
_cell.length_a   1.000
_cell.length_b   1.000
_cell.length_c   1.000
_cell.angle_alpha   90.00
_cell.angle_beta   90.00
_cell.angle_gamma   90.00
#
_symmetry.space_group_name_H-M   'P 1'
#
loop_
_entity.id
_entity.type
_entity.pdbx_description
1 polymer ?
#
loop_
_entity_poly.entity_id
_entity_poly.type
_entity_poly.pdbx_seq_one_letter_code
_entity_poly.pdbx_strand_id
1 'polypeptide(L)'
;MTSSTMTTDLNFILALDDRVDFCADVLSTGVSYSAGVREEAAKLKRVVFDGVTKAIENGVQKSEIGLWVDTDLGESVLLRARAMSLKTASSPGKGNHSLGKLKVDYTAVQLTLNPDGPEEARKELLTRLKTVSDRAREECVPLLIELNSLPTATQVEMYGGRAEAQGMLVLMAIQQLQDAGITPAIWALEPTQDDDVLAEAIAAQAALDDHRSMVLLVIDGYLSSGKIDTSIDRSNRRIIEVAVKTTGIAGVLVGPGAYYRHIVQLSEGLITRGEAVDKIAGYLGDINDIFTRSRAASEVH
;
A
#
# COMPACT_ATOMS: atom_id res chain seq x y z
N MET A 1 -10.43 31.75 -4.48
CA MET A 1 -10.76 30.31 -4.39
C MET A 1 -9.86 29.75 -3.31
N THR A 2 -10.42 29.44 -2.14
CA THR A 2 -9.69 28.95 -0.98
C THR A 2 -9.18 27.54 -1.28
N SER A 3 -7.87 27.40 -1.39
CA SER A 3 -7.17 26.12 -1.54
C SER A 3 -7.44 25.29 -0.27
N SER A 4 -8.39 24.35 -0.37
CA SER A 4 -8.56 23.33 0.64
C SER A 4 -7.31 22.44 0.60
N THR A 5 -6.46 22.57 1.60
CA THR A 5 -5.41 21.60 1.87
C THR A 5 -6.09 20.25 2.11
N MET A 6 -5.88 19.29 1.21
CA MET A 6 -6.26 17.89 1.47
C MET A 6 -5.35 17.34 2.58
N THR A 7 -5.63 17.72 3.82
CA THR A 7 -5.16 16.95 4.97
C THR A 7 -6.04 15.72 5.04
N THR A 8 -5.53 14.59 4.59
CA THR A 8 -6.18 13.32 4.88
C THR A 8 -5.74 12.93 6.29
N ASP A 9 -6.70 12.74 7.18
CA ASP A 9 -6.45 12.16 8.52
C ASP A 9 -6.02 10.68 8.44
N LEU A 10 -5.62 10.21 7.26
CA LEU A 10 -5.34 8.82 6.95
C LEU A 10 -3.98 8.41 7.54
N ASN A 11 -3.98 7.56 8.56
CA ASN A 11 -2.76 6.99 9.14
C ASN A 11 -2.20 5.86 8.30
N PHE A 12 -3.08 5.00 7.77
CA PHE A 12 -2.65 3.89 6.94
C PHE A 12 -3.70 3.40 5.94
N ILE A 13 -3.21 2.76 4.88
CA ILE A 13 -3.99 1.97 3.93
C ILE A 13 -3.56 0.51 4.09
N LEU A 14 -4.49 -0.40 4.37
CA LEU A 14 -4.21 -1.84 4.36
C LEU A 14 -4.34 -2.37 2.94
N ALA A 15 -3.27 -2.97 2.41
CA ALA A 15 -3.25 -3.61 1.11
C ALA A 15 -3.78 -5.04 1.20
N LEU A 16 -4.96 -5.26 0.66
CA LEU A 16 -5.66 -6.54 0.53
C LEU A 16 -5.97 -6.84 -0.94
N ASP A 17 -5.07 -6.45 -1.80
CA ASP A 17 -5.15 -6.62 -3.25
C ASP A 17 -4.69 -8.03 -3.71
N ASP A 18 -4.25 -8.16 -4.95
CA ASP A 18 -3.80 -9.42 -5.54
C ASP A 18 -2.29 -9.69 -5.37
N ARG A 19 -1.56 -8.91 -4.55
CA ARG A 19 -0.14 -9.16 -4.21
C ARG A 19 0.07 -10.47 -3.44
N VAL A 20 -0.96 -10.97 -2.76
CA VAL A 20 -1.04 -12.32 -2.21
C VAL A 20 -2.06 -13.09 -3.03
N ASP A 21 -1.64 -14.15 -3.69
CA ASP A 21 -2.56 -15.07 -4.32
C ASP A 21 -3.20 -15.97 -3.25
N PHE A 22 -4.38 -15.59 -2.78
CA PHE A 22 -5.09 -16.33 -1.74
C PHE A 22 -5.42 -17.78 -2.17
N CYS A 23 -5.51 -18.05 -3.45
CA CYS A 23 -5.73 -19.42 -3.94
C CYS A 23 -4.44 -20.24 -3.91
N ALA A 24 -3.33 -19.69 -4.41
CA ALA A 24 -2.05 -20.39 -4.47
C ALA A 24 -1.30 -20.35 -3.14
N ASP A 25 -1.14 -19.15 -2.56
CA ASP A 25 -0.25 -18.93 -1.43
C ASP A 25 -0.89 -19.32 -0.10
N VAL A 26 -2.20 -19.12 0.05
CA VAL A 26 -2.91 -19.40 1.31
C VAL A 26 -3.56 -20.76 1.31
N LEU A 27 -4.27 -21.11 0.23
CA LEU A 27 -4.98 -22.41 0.13
C LEU A 27 -4.11 -23.53 -0.47
N SER A 28 -2.86 -23.20 -0.86
CA SER A 28 -1.88 -24.15 -1.43
C SER A 28 -2.44 -24.96 -2.61
N THR A 29 -3.31 -24.34 -3.40
CA THR A 29 -3.91 -24.97 -4.59
C THR A 29 -3.05 -24.66 -5.81
N GLY A 30 -3.00 -25.59 -6.76
CA GLY A 30 -2.24 -25.38 -8.01
C GLY A 30 -2.79 -24.23 -8.88
N VAL A 31 -2.21 -24.04 -10.05
CA VAL A 31 -2.46 -22.91 -10.97
C VAL A 31 -3.90 -22.80 -11.51
N SER A 32 -4.72 -23.84 -11.38
CA SER A 32 -6.11 -23.87 -11.85
C SER A 32 -7.08 -23.81 -10.68
N TYR A 33 -7.75 -22.68 -10.54
CA TYR A 33 -8.66 -22.44 -9.42
C TYR A 33 -10.10 -22.78 -9.78
N SER A 34 -10.68 -23.76 -9.10
CA SER A 34 -12.11 -24.04 -9.19
C SER A 34 -12.95 -22.89 -8.56
N ALA A 35 -14.22 -22.83 -8.93
CA ALA A 35 -15.14 -21.86 -8.33
C ALA A 35 -15.19 -21.98 -6.79
N GLY A 36 -15.11 -23.19 -6.25
CA GLY A 36 -15.09 -23.42 -4.81
C GLY A 36 -13.83 -22.88 -4.13
N VAL A 37 -12.64 -23.04 -4.76
CA VAL A 37 -11.37 -22.46 -4.26
C VAL A 37 -11.44 -20.94 -4.24
N ARG A 38 -11.95 -20.32 -5.30
CA ARG A 38 -12.11 -18.86 -5.38
C ARG A 38 -13.10 -18.32 -4.33
N GLU A 39 -14.19 -19.06 -4.09
CA GLU A 39 -15.14 -18.72 -3.03
C GLU A 39 -14.49 -18.78 -1.64
N GLU A 40 -13.68 -19.79 -1.37
CA GLU A 40 -12.97 -19.93 -0.10
C GLU A 40 -11.94 -18.81 0.07
N ALA A 41 -11.15 -18.51 -0.95
CA ALA A 41 -10.22 -17.38 -0.95
C ALA A 41 -10.94 -16.03 -0.67
N ALA A 42 -12.11 -15.82 -1.29
CA ALA A 42 -12.93 -14.64 -1.01
C ALA A 42 -13.47 -14.61 0.43
N LYS A 43 -13.78 -15.78 1.05
CA LYS A 43 -14.14 -15.86 2.47
C LYS A 43 -12.97 -15.45 3.37
N LEU A 44 -11.76 -15.88 3.05
CA LEU A 44 -10.56 -15.51 3.82
C LEU A 44 -10.28 -14.00 3.73
N LYS A 45 -10.45 -13.36 2.57
CA LYS A 45 -10.38 -11.89 2.47
C LYS A 45 -11.43 -11.19 3.35
N ARG A 46 -12.64 -11.74 3.47
CA ARG A 46 -13.64 -11.22 4.41
C ARG A 46 -13.20 -11.32 5.87
N VAL A 47 -12.46 -12.37 6.26
CA VAL A 47 -11.90 -12.48 7.62
C VAL A 47 -10.91 -11.35 7.90
N VAL A 48 -10.04 -11.01 6.93
CA VAL A 48 -9.15 -9.86 7.06
C VAL A 48 -9.95 -8.56 7.29
N PHE A 49 -11.01 -8.38 6.52
CA PHE A 49 -11.88 -7.19 6.69
C PHE A 49 -12.63 -7.18 8.02
N ASP A 50 -13.00 -8.34 8.56
CA ASP A 50 -13.58 -8.41 9.91
C ASP A 50 -12.56 -7.99 10.99
N GLY A 51 -11.25 -8.26 10.77
CA GLY A 51 -10.16 -7.72 11.58
C GLY A 51 -10.10 -6.19 11.55
N VAL A 52 -10.26 -5.60 10.35
CA VAL A 52 -10.38 -4.13 10.20
C VAL A 52 -11.59 -3.58 10.96
N THR A 53 -12.74 -4.23 10.81
CA THR A 53 -13.96 -3.83 11.52
C THR A 53 -13.75 -3.88 13.03
N LYS A 54 -13.12 -4.94 13.51
CA LYS A 54 -12.79 -5.12 14.93
C LYS A 54 -11.79 -4.09 15.45
N ALA A 55 -10.78 -3.70 14.64
CA ALA A 55 -9.86 -2.62 15.00
C ALA A 55 -10.60 -1.28 15.19
N ILE A 56 -11.58 -0.99 14.32
CA ILE A 56 -12.43 0.20 14.44
C ILE A 56 -13.30 0.13 15.71
N GLU A 57 -13.88 -1.03 16.02
CA GLU A 57 -14.63 -1.24 17.26
C GLU A 57 -13.76 -1.06 18.50
N ASN A 58 -12.47 -1.38 18.40
CA ASN A 58 -11.47 -1.23 19.46
C ASN A 58 -10.89 0.20 19.56
N GLY A 59 -11.29 1.14 18.69
CA GLY A 59 -10.95 2.56 18.82
C GLY A 59 -10.18 3.18 17.66
N VAL A 60 -9.76 2.43 16.65
CA VAL A 60 -9.17 3.01 15.42
C VAL A 60 -10.24 3.85 14.73
N GLN A 61 -9.93 5.11 14.42
CA GLN A 61 -10.89 6.00 13.77
C GLN A 61 -11.06 5.62 12.28
N LYS A 62 -12.29 5.65 11.80
CA LYS A 62 -12.62 5.34 10.39
C LYS A 62 -11.91 6.25 9.38
N SER A 63 -11.68 7.50 9.75
CA SER A 63 -10.96 8.48 8.93
C SER A 63 -9.48 8.16 8.78
N GLU A 64 -8.91 7.39 9.72
CA GLU A 64 -7.49 7.07 9.79
C GLU A 64 -7.11 5.81 9.00
N ILE A 65 -8.08 5.03 8.54
CA ILE A 65 -7.86 3.75 7.85
C ILE A 65 -8.47 3.74 6.45
N GLY A 66 -7.67 3.30 5.48
CA GLY A 66 -8.10 2.98 4.13
C GLY A 66 -7.84 1.53 3.77
N LEU A 67 -8.40 1.11 2.66
CA LEU A 67 -8.26 -0.26 2.13
C LEU A 67 -7.94 -0.22 0.64
N TRP A 68 -6.91 -0.94 0.23
CA TRP A 68 -6.67 -1.24 -1.17
C TRP A 68 -7.07 -2.70 -1.45
N VAL A 69 -8.10 -2.91 -2.26
CA VAL A 69 -8.74 -4.21 -2.46
C VAL A 69 -8.85 -4.52 -3.96
N ASP A 70 -8.53 -5.74 -4.38
CA ASP A 70 -8.81 -6.20 -5.74
C ASP A 70 -10.31 -6.44 -5.98
N THR A 71 -10.73 -6.39 -7.23
CA THR A 71 -12.12 -6.61 -7.61
C THR A 71 -12.46 -8.06 -7.88
N ASP A 72 -11.47 -8.93 -7.99
CA ASP A 72 -11.66 -10.33 -8.38
C ASP A 72 -12.18 -11.20 -7.22
N LEU A 73 -11.48 -11.16 -6.10
CA LEU A 73 -11.83 -11.90 -4.88
C LEU A 73 -12.33 -10.99 -3.75
N GLY A 74 -12.09 -9.68 -3.88
CA GLY A 74 -12.33 -8.69 -2.84
C GLY A 74 -13.61 -7.86 -3.03
N GLU A 75 -14.44 -8.06 -4.05
CA GLU A 75 -15.61 -7.22 -4.34
C GLU A 75 -16.53 -7.06 -3.11
N SER A 76 -16.81 -8.14 -2.40
CA SER A 76 -17.66 -8.09 -1.19
C SER A 76 -17.03 -7.28 -0.05
N VAL A 77 -15.69 -7.28 0.07
CA VAL A 77 -14.95 -6.46 1.02
C VAL A 77 -15.06 -4.98 0.62
N LEU A 78 -14.86 -4.68 -0.66
CA LEU A 78 -14.95 -3.32 -1.20
C LEU A 78 -16.35 -2.72 -0.94
N LEU A 79 -17.42 -3.47 -1.19
CA LEU A 79 -18.79 -3.04 -0.93
C LEU A 79 -19.03 -2.75 0.56
N ARG A 80 -18.54 -3.61 1.46
CA ARG A 80 -18.68 -3.43 2.91
C ARG A 80 -17.86 -2.23 3.41
N ALA A 81 -16.62 -2.06 2.94
CA ALA A 81 -15.76 -0.93 3.28
C ALA A 81 -16.43 0.41 2.92
N ARG A 82 -17.00 0.48 1.73
CA ARG A 82 -17.77 1.66 1.28
C ARG A 82 -19.02 1.90 2.11
N ALA A 83 -19.76 0.84 2.46
CA ALA A 83 -20.93 0.97 3.34
C ALA A 83 -20.57 1.52 4.73
N MET A 84 -19.32 1.30 5.17
CA MET A 84 -18.76 1.87 6.40
C MET A 84 -18.14 3.26 6.21
N SER A 85 -18.14 3.79 4.97
CA SER A 85 -17.49 5.06 4.58
C SER A 85 -15.97 5.07 4.80
N LEU A 86 -15.32 3.92 4.66
CA LEU A 86 -13.87 3.83 4.66
C LEU A 86 -13.30 4.30 3.31
N LYS A 87 -12.11 4.90 3.34
CA LYS A 87 -11.38 5.20 2.12
C LYS A 87 -11.00 3.92 1.40
N THR A 88 -11.24 3.87 0.08
CA THR A 88 -11.01 2.67 -0.71
C THR A 88 -10.16 2.96 -1.94
N ALA A 89 -9.24 2.05 -2.22
CA ALA A 89 -8.47 1.99 -3.45
C ALA A 89 -8.70 0.63 -4.13
N SER A 90 -8.65 0.60 -5.46
CA SER A 90 -8.71 -0.67 -6.20
C SER A 90 -7.88 -0.60 -7.47
N SER A 91 -7.26 -1.71 -7.83
CA SER A 91 -6.53 -1.83 -9.08
C SER A 91 -7.49 -1.87 -10.27
N PRO A 92 -7.11 -1.26 -11.42
CA PRO A 92 -7.87 -1.41 -12.64
C PRO A 92 -7.87 -2.91 -13.02
N GLY A 93 -9.03 -3.55 -12.90
CA GLY A 93 -9.17 -4.99 -13.18
C GLY A 93 -8.75 -5.35 -14.62
N LYS A 94 -8.45 -6.63 -14.85
CA LYS A 94 -8.12 -7.17 -16.19
C LYS A 94 -9.26 -7.02 -17.21
N GLY A 95 -10.45 -6.56 -16.78
CA GLY A 95 -11.60 -6.28 -17.62
C GLY A 95 -11.82 -4.77 -17.84
N ASN A 96 -12.64 -4.46 -18.84
CA ASN A 96 -13.01 -3.08 -19.21
C ASN A 96 -14.00 -2.45 -18.19
N HIS A 97 -13.84 -2.72 -16.89
CA HIS A 97 -14.68 -2.11 -15.87
C HIS A 97 -14.30 -0.62 -15.72
N SER A 98 -15.28 0.27 -15.83
CA SER A 98 -15.10 1.68 -15.53
C SER A 98 -14.74 1.85 -14.06
N LEU A 99 -13.66 2.56 -13.77
CA LEU A 99 -13.22 2.88 -12.40
C LEU A 99 -14.33 3.63 -11.65
N GLY A 100 -15.02 4.53 -12.34
CA GLY A 100 -16.16 5.27 -11.77
C GLY A 100 -17.35 4.40 -11.37
N LYS A 101 -17.53 3.22 -12.01
CA LYS A 101 -18.56 2.24 -11.58
C LYS A 101 -18.21 1.56 -10.26
N LEU A 102 -16.93 1.37 -9.98
CA LEU A 102 -16.46 0.82 -8.71
C LEU A 102 -16.68 1.78 -7.54
N LYS A 103 -16.81 3.10 -7.84
CA LYS A 103 -16.98 4.17 -6.84
C LYS A 103 -15.94 4.10 -5.72
N VAL A 104 -14.68 3.88 -6.08
CA VAL A 104 -13.54 3.91 -5.17
C VAL A 104 -13.00 5.34 -5.05
N ASP A 105 -12.32 5.63 -3.94
CA ASP A 105 -11.68 6.94 -3.73
C ASP A 105 -10.40 7.07 -4.55
N TYR A 106 -9.71 5.95 -4.82
CA TYR A 106 -8.46 5.92 -5.61
C TYR A 106 -8.44 4.72 -6.55
N THR A 107 -7.89 4.90 -7.75
CA THR A 107 -7.39 3.79 -8.53
C THR A 107 -5.94 3.53 -8.16
N ALA A 108 -5.55 2.28 -7.94
CA ALA A 108 -4.23 1.96 -7.40
C ALA A 108 -3.46 1.01 -8.32
N VAL A 109 -2.17 1.27 -8.47
CA VAL A 109 -1.27 0.48 -9.31
C VAL A 109 0.01 0.20 -8.54
N GLN A 110 0.43 -1.07 -8.52
CA GLN A 110 1.75 -1.46 -8.08
C GLN A 110 2.67 -1.59 -9.31
N LEU A 111 3.85 -1.01 -9.25
CA LEU A 111 4.83 -1.11 -10.32
C LEU A 111 6.26 -1.22 -9.78
N THR A 112 7.09 -1.93 -10.53
CA THR A 112 8.53 -1.95 -10.32
C THR A 112 9.18 -1.25 -11.51
N LEU A 113 9.93 -0.17 -11.23
CA LEU A 113 10.63 0.61 -12.25
C LEU A 113 12.08 0.83 -11.84
N ASN A 114 13.02 0.25 -12.60
CA ASN A 114 14.42 0.67 -12.51
C ASN A 114 14.66 1.73 -13.62
N PRO A 115 14.94 2.99 -13.26
CA PRO A 115 15.10 4.08 -14.23
C PRO A 115 16.24 3.87 -15.23
N ASP A 116 17.25 3.07 -14.88
CA ASP A 116 18.36 2.69 -15.75
C ASP A 116 18.16 1.31 -16.40
N GLY A 117 16.97 0.72 -16.26
CA GLY A 117 16.62 -0.56 -16.86
C GLY A 117 16.52 -0.50 -18.39
N PRO A 118 16.30 -1.66 -19.04
CA PRO A 118 16.20 -1.74 -20.50
C PRO A 118 15.18 -0.74 -21.06
N GLU A 119 15.60 0.06 -22.04
CA GLU A 119 14.84 1.20 -22.57
C GLU A 119 13.44 0.79 -23.10
N GLU A 120 13.38 -0.30 -23.85
CA GLU A 120 12.11 -0.75 -24.45
C GLU A 120 11.10 -1.19 -23.38
N ALA A 121 11.54 -1.97 -22.38
CA ALA A 121 10.67 -2.39 -21.27
C ALA A 121 10.16 -1.18 -20.46
N ARG A 122 11.05 -0.20 -20.26
CA ARG A 122 10.70 1.04 -19.55
C ARG A 122 9.68 1.87 -20.36
N LYS A 123 9.88 2.04 -21.66
CA LYS A 123 8.94 2.74 -22.56
C LYS A 123 7.57 2.07 -22.58
N GLU A 124 7.53 0.74 -22.65
CA GLU A 124 6.28 -0.02 -22.61
C GLU A 124 5.55 0.22 -21.27
N LEU A 125 6.26 0.11 -20.16
CA LEU A 125 5.72 0.34 -18.83
C LEU A 125 5.13 1.75 -18.70
N LEU A 126 5.89 2.79 -19.08
CA LEU A 126 5.46 4.19 -19.04
C LEU A 126 4.22 4.42 -19.92
N THR A 127 4.16 3.84 -21.12
CA THR A 127 3.02 3.95 -22.03
C THR A 127 1.75 3.33 -21.42
N ARG A 128 1.88 2.14 -20.83
CA ARG A 128 0.77 1.45 -20.16
C ARG A 128 0.29 2.26 -18.96
N LEU A 129 1.20 2.74 -18.13
CA LEU A 129 0.86 3.50 -16.94
C LEU A 129 0.25 4.87 -17.30
N LYS A 130 0.75 5.51 -18.36
CA LYS A 130 0.16 6.76 -18.88
C LYS A 130 -1.30 6.55 -19.30
N THR A 131 -1.61 5.43 -19.95
CA THR A 131 -2.99 5.08 -20.30
C THR A 131 -3.89 4.94 -19.06
N VAL A 132 -3.39 4.30 -17.99
CA VAL A 132 -4.11 4.19 -16.72
C VAL A 132 -4.30 5.57 -16.07
N SER A 133 -3.24 6.38 -16.05
CA SER A 133 -3.27 7.74 -15.48
C SER A 133 -4.28 8.65 -16.21
N ASP A 134 -4.28 8.63 -17.55
CA ASP A 134 -5.20 9.44 -18.34
C ASP A 134 -6.65 9.00 -18.11
N ARG A 135 -6.91 7.69 -18.09
CA ARG A 135 -8.23 7.16 -17.78
C ARG A 135 -8.69 7.53 -16.37
N ALA A 136 -7.82 7.43 -15.38
CA ALA A 136 -8.11 7.82 -14.00
C ALA A 136 -8.51 9.30 -13.92
N ARG A 137 -7.82 10.17 -14.68
CA ARG A 137 -8.13 11.59 -14.80
C ARG A 137 -9.47 11.84 -15.49
N GLU A 138 -9.75 11.15 -16.59
CA GLU A 138 -11.02 11.25 -17.33
C GLU A 138 -12.21 10.82 -16.47
N GLU A 139 -12.05 9.79 -15.67
CA GLU A 139 -13.10 9.29 -14.77
C GLU A 139 -13.12 10.03 -13.41
N CYS A 140 -12.27 11.04 -13.21
CA CYS A 140 -12.13 11.80 -11.96
C CYS A 140 -11.86 10.93 -10.72
N VAL A 141 -11.11 9.84 -10.89
CA VAL A 141 -10.67 8.96 -9.80
C VAL A 141 -9.17 9.16 -9.57
N PRO A 142 -8.75 9.73 -8.44
CA PRO A 142 -7.33 9.96 -8.16
C PRO A 142 -6.49 8.68 -8.23
N LEU A 143 -5.24 8.79 -8.71
CA LEU A 143 -4.30 7.67 -8.86
C LEU A 143 -3.45 7.52 -7.59
N LEU A 144 -3.29 6.28 -7.12
CA LEU A 144 -2.30 5.85 -6.13
C LEU A 144 -1.29 4.97 -6.85
N ILE A 145 0.01 5.26 -6.70
CA ILE A 145 1.09 4.43 -7.25
C ILE A 145 1.95 3.90 -6.11
N GLU A 146 2.00 2.58 -5.98
CA GLU A 146 3.04 1.92 -5.19
C GLU A 146 4.24 1.66 -6.11
N LEU A 147 5.32 2.38 -5.86
CA LEU A 147 6.53 2.34 -6.66
C LEU A 147 7.63 1.60 -5.92
N ASN A 148 8.14 0.56 -6.54
CA ASN A 148 9.32 -0.16 -6.12
C ASN A 148 10.44 0.02 -7.14
N SER A 149 11.68 0.23 -6.68
CA SER A 149 12.87 0.30 -7.53
C SER A 149 13.91 -0.70 -7.03
N LEU A 150 14.14 -1.75 -7.82
CA LEU A 150 15.07 -2.82 -7.47
C LEU A 150 16.46 -2.52 -8.08
N PRO A 151 17.49 -2.25 -7.26
CA PRO A 151 18.84 -2.04 -7.76
C PRO A 151 19.48 -3.33 -8.23
N THR A 152 20.25 -3.23 -9.31
CA THR A 152 21.19 -4.27 -9.77
C THR A 152 22.41 -4.33 -8.86
N ALA A 153 23.18 -5.41 -8.92
CA ALA A 153 24.45 -5.53 -8.19
C ALA A 153 25.41 -4.37 -8.49
N THR A 154 25.51 -3.98 -9.77
CA THR A 154 26.35 -2.83 -10.19
C THR A 154 25.89 -1.51 -9.60
N GLN A 155 24.58 -1.28 -9.51
CA GLN A 155 24.03 -0.07 -8.89
C GLN A 155 24.28 -0.07 -7.38
N VAL A 156 24.16 -1.22 -6.72
CA VAL A 156 24.50 -1.34 -5.28
C VAL A 156 25.96 -0.97 -5.02
N GLU A 157 26.89 -1.44 -5.86
CA GLU A 157 28.31 -1.06 -5.76
C GLU A 157 28.54 0.43 -6.05
N MET A 158 27.88 0.96 -7.09
CA MET A 158 28.01 2.36 -7.51
C MET A 158 27.56 3.35 -6.44
N TYR A 159 26.45 3.05 -5.77
CA TYR A 159 25.83 3.94 -4.75
C TYR A 159 26.29 3.63 -3.33
N GLY A 160 27.16 2.65 -3.12
CA GLY A 160 27.77 2.35 -1.83
C GLY A 160 26.91 1.48 -0.89
N GLY A 161 25.76 0.99 -1.36
CA GLY A 161 24.87 0.13 -0.59
C GLY A 161 23.52 -0.09 -1.27
N ARG A 162 22.78 -1.11 -0.81
CA ARG A 162 21.46 -1.44 -1.38
C ARG A 162 20.43 -0.36 -1.06
N ALA A 163 20.44 0.16 0.16
CA ALA A 163 19.49 1.18 0.61
C ALA A 163 19.69 2.51 -0.14
N GLU A 164 20.94 2.94 -0.25
CA GLU A 164 21.35 4.15 -0.97
C GLU A 164 20.98 4.04 -2.46
N ALA A 165 21.30 2.89 -3.08
CA ALA A 165 20.92 2.62 -4.46
C ALA A 165 19.40 2.67 -4.67
N GLN A 166 18.64 2.03 -3.80
CA GLN A 166 17.18 2.01 -3.88
C GLN A 166 16.58 3.40 -3.75
N GLY A 167 17.04 4.21 -2.80
CA GLY A 167 16.59 5.57 -2.60
C GLY A 167 16.85 6.46 -3.81
N MET A 168 18.08 6.41 -4.38
CA MET A 168 18.42 7.16 -5.57
C MET A 168 17.57 6.73 -6.78
N LEU A 169 17.35 5.42 -6.95
CA LEU A 169 16.52 4.91 -8.04
C LEU A 169 15.05 5.31 -7.89
N VAL A 170 14.51 5.36 -6.66
CA VAL A 170 13.15 5.83 -6.39
C VAL A 170 13.02 7.30 -6.80
N LEU A 171 13.96 8.17 -6.41
CA LEU A 171 13.96 9.59 -6.81
C LEU A 171 13.98 9.74 -8.34
N MET A 172 14.87 9.04 -9.03
CA MET A 172 14.94 9.06 -10.49
C MET A 172 13.68 8.50 -11.15
N ALA A 173 13.08 7.45 -10.57
CA ALA A 173 11.84 6.87 -11.08
C ALA A 173 10.65 7.82 -10.93
N ILE A 174 10.51 8.51 -9.81
CA ILE A 174 9.49 9.56 -9.60
C ILE A 174 9.66 10.63 -10.68
N GLN A 175 10.89 11.13 -10.89
CA GLN A 175 11.17 12.15 -11.91
C GLN A 175 10.78 11.66 -13.30
N GLN A 176 11.16 10.44 -13.71
CA GLN A 176 10.78 9.91 -15.02
C GLN A 176 9.25 9.78 -15.20
N LEU A 177 8.53 9.43 -14.15
CA LEU A 177 7.07 9.34 -14.18
C LEU A 177 6.44 10.74 -14.32
N GLN A 178 6.95 11.72 -13.58
CA GLN A 178 6.52 13.12 -13.67
C GLN A 178 6.80 13.71 -15.07
N ASP A 179 7.99 13.46 -15.63
CA ASP A 179 8.36 13.88 -16.99
C ASP A 179 7.46 13.25 -18.06
N ALA A 180 6.94 12.04 -17.80
CA ALA A 180 5.94 11.39 -18.65
C ALA A 180 4.51 11.91 -18.43
N GLY A 181 4.31 12.91 -17.57
CA GLY A 181 3.02 13.47 -17.20
C GLY A 181 2.14 12.51 -16.38
N ILE A 182 2.77 11.66 -15.57
CA ILE A 182 2.10 10.74 -14.65
C ILE A 182 2.28 11.29 -13.24
N THR A 183 1.20 11.87 -12.70
CA THR A 183 1.17 12.58 -11.42
C THR A 183 0.08 11.97 -10.54
N PRO A 184 0.42 10.98 -9.66
CA PRO A 184 -0.56 10.39 -8.77
C PRO A 184 -0.91 11.35 -7.63
N ALA A 185 -2.08 11.13 -7.03
CA ALA A 185 -2.46 11.80 -5.79
C ALA A 185 -1.70 11.22 -4.58
N ILE A 186 -1.31 9.95 -4.66
CA ILE A 186 -0.57 9.26 -3.59
C ILE A 186 0.58 8.45 -4.21
N TRP A 187 1.78 8.67 -3.68
CA TRP A 187 2.92 7.78 -3.82
C TRP A 187 3.01 6.86 -2.62
N ALA A 188 3.03 5.53 -2.81
CA ALA A 188 3.41 4.58 -1.78
C ALA A 188 4.81 4.05 -2.13
N LEU A 189 5.76 4.27 -1.23
CA LEU A 189 7.19 4.08 -1.50
C LEU A 189 7.80 3.16 -0.45
N GLU A 190 8.67 2.24 -0.86
CA GLU A 190 9.46 1.48 0.10
C GLU A 190 10.39 2.43 0.87
N PRO A 191 10.43 2.33 2.20
CA PRO A 191 11.33 3.14 2.98
C PRO A 191 12.77 2.76 2.69
N THR A 192 13.61 3.76 2.54
CA THR A 192 15.05 3.58 2.60
C THR A 192 15.46 3.54 4.05
N GLN A 193 16.28 2.57 4.42
CA GLN A 193 16.63 2.32 5.83
C GLN A 193 17.17 3.58 6.52
N ASP A 194 16.60 3.91 7.68
CA ASP A 194 17.06 4.86 8.70
C ASP A 194 17.54 6.26 8.25
N ASP A 195 17.35 6.65 6.98
CA ASP A 195 17.81 7.94 6.45
C ASP A 195 16.63 8.93 6.37
N ASP A 196 16.48 9.73 7.42
CA ASP A 196 15.48 10.81 7.49
C ASP A 196 15.68 11.82 6.35
N VAL A 197 16.92 12.08 5.93
CA VAL A 197 17.26 13.02 4.84
C VAL A 197 16.75 12.50 3.49
N LEU A 198 16.89 11.22 3.24
CA LEU A 198 16.41 10.62 1.99
C LEU A 198 14.87 10.57 1.96
N ALA A 199 14.22 10.30 3.10
CA ALA A 199 12.77 10.38 3.21
C ALA A 199 12.26 11.80 2.92
N GLU A 200 12.93 12.84 3.43
CA GLU A 200 12.62 14.24 3.12
C GLU A 200 12.83 14.56 1.64
N ALA A 201 13.93 14.08 1.01
CA ALA A 201 14.21 14.29 -0.39
C ALA A 201 13.15 13.62 -1.29
N ILE A 202 12.73 12.41 -0.95
CA ILE A 202 11.66 11.68 -1.65
C ILE A 202 10.32 12.42 -1.51
N ALA A 203 9.98 12.88 -0.32
CA ALA A 203 8.76 13.64 -0.07
C ALA A 203 8.78 14.97 -0.84
N ALA A 204 9.91 15.68 -0.85
CA ALA A 204 10.10 16.91 -1.61
C ALA A 204 9.97 16.67 -3.12
N GLN A 205 10.59 15.61 -3.67
CA GLN A 205 10.47 15.26 -5.08
C GLN A 205 9.04 14.91 -5.45
N ALA A 206 8.34 14.14 -4.63
CA ALA A 206 6.94 13.80 -4.85
C ALA A 206 6.00 15.03 -4.82
N ALA A 207 6.37 16.07 -4.08
CA ALA A 207 5.61 17.31 -3.94
C ALA A 207 5.88 18.36 -5.03
N LEU A 208 6.85 18.13 -5.93
CA LEU A 208 7.21 19.10 -7.00
C LEU A 208 6.10 19.32 -8.05
N ASP A 209 5.11 18.44 -8.10
CA ASP A 209 3.94 18.63 -8.93
C ASP A 209 2.96 19.61 -8.29
N ASP A 210 2.32 20.46 -9.10
CA ASP A 210 1.27 21.40 -8.69
C ASP A 210 0.08 20.73 -7.95
N HIS A 211 0.03 19.40 -7.96
CA HIS A 211 -1.07 18.59 -7.44
C HIS A 211 -0.89 18.12 -5.99
N ARG A 212 0.19 18.49 -5.30
CA ARG A 212 0.43 18.13 -3.89
C ARG A 212 0.22 16.64 -3.60
N SER A 213 0.96 15.80 -4.32
CA SER A 213 0.96 14.36 -4.06
C SER A 213 1.32 14.07 -2.60
N MET A 214 0.61 13.15 -1.98
CA MET A 214 0.94 12.63 -0.65
C MET A 214 1.88 11.45 -0.78
N VAL A 215 2.70 11.23 0.23
CA VAL A 215 3.57 10.06 0.32
C VAL A 215 3.10 9.15 1.45
N LEU A 216 3.02 7.85 1.18
CA LEU A 216 2.90 6.79 2.17
C LEU A 216 4.19 5.95 2.15
N LEU A 217 4.72 5.59 3.30
CA LEU A 217 5.81 4.62 3.38
C LEU A 217 5.25 3.21 3.48
N VAL A 218 5.81 2.27 2.71
CA VAL A 218 5.36 0.88 2.72
C VAL A 218 5.96 0.15 3.92
N ILE A 219 5.14 -0.52 4.71
CA ILE A 219 5.55 -1.45 5.76
C ILE A 219 4.97 -2.83 5.47
N ASP A 220 5.69 -3.89 5.83
CA ASP A 220 5.27 -5.28 5.58
C ASP A 220 4.90 -5.58 4.11
N GLY A 221 5.51 -4.82 3.18
CA GLY A 221 5.17 -4.87 1.76
C GLY A 221 5.52 -6.18 1.07
N TYR A 222 6.58 -6.85 1.52
CA TYR A 222 7.08 -8.08 0.90
C TYR A 222 7.34 -9.19 1.90
N LEU A 223 6.91 -10.39 1.56
CA LEU A 223 7.23 -11.65 2.26
C LEU A 223 8.69 -12.10 1.95
N SER A 224 9.64 -11.19 1.90
CA SER A 224 10.98 -11.42 1.35
C SER A 224 11.87 -12.38 2.16
N SER A 225 11.44 -12.88 3.30
CA SER A 225 12.29 -13.72 4.14
C SER A 225 11.67 -14.99 4.72
N GLY A 226 10.42 -15.33 4.37
CA GLY A 226 9.73 -16.50 4.94
C GLY A 226 9.50 -16.43 6.46
N LYS A 227 9.89 -15.35 7.12
CA LYS A 227 9.65 -15.09 8.53
C LYS A 227 8.73 -13.89 8.66
N ILE A 228 7.44 -14.17 8.73
CA ILE A 228 6.45 -13.15 9.08
C ILE A 228 6.40 -13.07 10.58
N ASP A 229 6.92 -11.98 11.14
CA ASP A 229 6.70 -11.66 12.55
C ASP A 229 5.29 -11.08 12.70
N THR A 230 4.57 -11.48 13.74
CA THR A 230 3.18 -11.09 14.00
C THR A 230 3.07 -9.86 14.89
N SER A 231 4.21 -9.34 15.32
CA SER A 231 4.34 -8.07 16.03
C SER A 231 4.93 -7.03 15.09
N ILE A 232 4.56 -5.77 15.28
CA ILE A 232 5.24 -4.67 14.61
C ILE A 232 6.69 -4.69 15.08
N ASP A 233 7.58 -5.10 14.18
CA ASP A 233 8.99 -5.14 14.45
C ASP A 233 9.58 -3.75 14.66
N ARG A 234 10.85 -3.69 15.10
CA ARG A 234 11.53 -2.41 15.34
C ARG A 234 11.66 -1.59 14.06
N SER A 235 11.83 -2.23 12.90
CA SER A 235 11.96 -1.57 11.61
C SER A 235 10.66 -0.87 11.23
N ASN A 236 9.54 -1.59 11.24
CA ASN A 236 8.23 -1.03 10.93
C ASN A 236 7.84 0.11 11.89
N ARG A 237 8.14 -0.05 13.18
CA ARG A 237 7.95 1.03 14.16
C ARG A 237 8.74 2.28 13.78
N ARG A 238 10.02 2.13 13.43
CA ARG A 238 10.87 3.24 13.01
C ARG A 238 10.33 3.94 11.76
N ILE A 239 9.85 3.16 10.77
CA ILE A 239 9.24 3.71 9.55
C ILE A 239 8.00 4.57 9.88
N ILE A 240 7.14 4.11 10.79
CA ILE A 240 5.97 4.88 11.23
C ILE A 240 6.41 6.18 11.93
N GLU A 241 7.43 6.11 12.78
CA GLU A 241 7.99 7.30 13.45
C GLU A 241 8.57 8.31 12.43
N VAL A 242 9.25 7.83 11.40
CA VAL A 242 9.72 8.68 10.27
C VAL A 242 8.53 9.29 9.54
N ALA A 243 7.51 8.49 9.21
CA ALA A 243 6.31 9.00 8.53
C ALA A 243 5.62 10.14 9.30
N VAL A 244 5.58 10.06 10.63
CA VAL A 244 4.97 11.11 11.47
C VAL A 244 5.81 12.38 11.49
N LYS A 245 7.14 12.28 11.47
CA LYS A 245 8.07 13.41 11.63
C LYS A 245 8.37 14.13 10.33
N THR A 246 8.25 13.45 9.19
CA THR A 246 8.66 13.98 7.88
C THR A 246 7.53 14.73 7.22
N THR A 247 7.71 16.02 6.97
CA THR A 247 6.74 16.82 6.23
C THR A 247 6.53 16.25 4.82
N GLY A 248 5.27 16.12 4.40
CA GLY A 248 4.90 15.58 3.10
C GLY A 248 4.63 14.07 3.12
N ILE A 249 4.95 13.36 4.19
CA ILE A 249 4.55 11.98 4.40
C ILE A 249 3.24 11.97 5.19
N ALA A 250 2.21 11.35 4.63
CA ALA A 250 0.86 11.34 5.21
C ALA A 250 0.63 10.14 6.15
N GLY A 251 1.33 9.02 5.92
CA GLY A 251 1.12 7.80 6.68
C GLY A 251 1.86 6.61 6.09
N VAL A 252 1.29 5.40 6.23
CA VAL A 252 1.90 4.16 5.71
C VAL A 252 0.93 3.33 4.87
N LEU A 253 1.48 2.58 3.91
CA LEU A 253 0.81 1.47 3.24
C LEU A 253 1.21 0.17 3.95
N VAL A 254 0.24 -0.51 4.53
CA VAL A 254 0.44 -1.75 5.30
C VAL A 254 0.23 -2.95 4.38
N GLY A 255 1.27 -3.74 4.21
CA GLY A 255 1.26 -4.93 3.36
C GLY A 255 0.69 -6.19 4.05
N PRO A 256 0.92 -7.36 3.42
CA PRO A 256 0.39 -8.65 3.88
C PRO A 256 0.86 -9.10 5.26
N GLY A 257 1.99 -8.58 5.75
CA GLY A 257 2.51 -8.91 7.07
C GLY A 257 1.48 -8.79 8.19
N ALA A 258 0.55 -7.84 8.05
CA ALA A 258 -0.52 -7.62 9.01
C ALA A 258 -1.53 -8.79 9.14
N TYR A 259 -1.66 -9.66 8.13
CA TYR A 259 -2.71 -10.67 8.11
C TYR A 259 -2.29 -12.05 7.59
N TYR A 260 -1.29 -12.14 6.72
CA TYR A 260 -0.97 -13.34 5.94
C TYR A 260 -0.82 -14.59 6.80
N ARG A 261 0.04 -14.54 7.83
CA ARG A 261 0.28 -15.67 8.72
C ARG A 261 -0.99 -16.14 9.43
N HIS A 262 -1.83 -15.22 9.86
CA HIS A 262 -3.06 -15.54 10.58
C HIS A 262 -4.09 -16.20 9.66
N ILE A 263 -4.13 -15.76 8.41
CA ILE A 263 -5.01 -16.34 7.39
C ILE A 263 -4.50 -17.73 6.97
N VAL A 264 -3.20 -17.95 6.84
CA VAL A 264 -2.63 -19.30 6.61
C VAL A 264 -2.94 -20.22 7.79
N GLN A 265 -2.70 -19.81 9.02
CA GLN A 265 -3.03 -20.59 10.21
C GLN A 265 -4.54 -20.92 10.30
N LEU A 266 -5.39 -20.00 9.90
CA LEU A 266 -6.84 -20.25 9.82
C LEU A 266 -7.18 -21.27 8.75
N SER A 267 -6.60 -21.17 7.56
CA SER A 267 -6.84 -22.13 6.45
C SER A 267 -6.36 -23.54 6.80
N GLU A 268 -5.32 -23.65 7.59
CA GLU A 268 -4.78 -24.92 8.11
C GLU A 268 -5.53 -25.45 9.36
N GLY A 269 -6.51 -24.70 9.87
CA GLY A 269 -7.27 -25.07 11.07
C GLY A 269 -6.48 -24.98 12.38
N LEU A 270 -5.35 -24.28 12.38
CA LEU A 270 -4.48 -24.09 13.56
C LEU A 270 -5.01 -23.04 14.53
N ILE A 271 -5.80 -22.09 14.01
CA ILE A 271 -6.49 -21.08 14.83
C ILE A 271 -7.95 -20.96 14.35
N THR A 272 -8.79 -20.48 15.24
CA THR A 272 -10.19 -20.16 14.93
C THR A 272 -10.30 -18.86 14.14
N ARG A 273 -11.45 -18.65 13.48
CA ARG A 273 -11.77 -17.38 12.81
C ARG A 273 -11.75 -16.19 13.77
N GLY A 274 -12.26 -16.36 15.00
CA GLY A 274 -12.23 -15.31 16.02
C GLY A 274 -10.79 -14.91 16.38
N GLU A 275 -9.92 -15.88 16.62
CA GLU A 275 -8.49 -15.62 16.90
C GLU A 275 -7.78 -14.93 15.73
N ALA A 276 -8.06 -15.30 14.48
CA ALA A 276 -7.51 -14.62 13.31
C ALA A 276 -7.95 -13.15 13.27
N VAL A 277 -9.25 -12.88 13.46
CA VAL A 277 -9.82 -11.54 13.51
C VAL A 277 -9.19 -10.70 14.63
N ASP A 278 -9.07 -11.26 15.84
CA ASP A 278 -8.51 -10.55 17.00
C ASP A 278 -7.02 -10.21 16.79
N LYS A 279 -6.24 -11.14 16.20
CA LYS A 279 -4.82 -10.92 15.90
C LYS A 279 -4.62 -9.81 14.86
N ILE A 280 -5.40 -9.82 13.78
CA ILE A 280 -5.37 -8.78 12.74
C ILE A 280 -5.78 -7.43 13.34
N ALA A 281 -6.85 -7.40 14.12
CA ALA A 281 -7.31 -6.19 14.79
C ALA A 281 -6.26 -5.63 15.75
N GLY A 282 -5.61 -6.49 16.53
CA GLY A 282 -4.52 -6.12 17.43
C GLY A 282 -3.36 -5.47 16.68
N TYR A 283 -2.92 -6.07 15.57
CA TYR A 283 -1.83 -5.52 14.75
C TYR A 283 -2.17 -4.11 14.20
N LEU A 284 -3.38 -3.91 13.67
CA LEU A 284 -3.84 -2.62 13.18
C LEU A 284 -3.99 -1.59 14.30
N GLY A 285 -4.43 -2.02 15.48
CA GLY A 285 -4.47 -1.19 16.68
C GLY A 285 -3.08 -0.73 17.11
N ASP A 286 -2.08 -1.62 17.10
CA ASP A 286 -0.70 -1.29 17.44
C ASP A 286 -0.10 -0.25 16.47
N ILE A 287 -0.37 -0.35 15.16
CA ILE A 287 0.01 0.67 14.18
C ILE A 287 -0.57 2.03 14.60
N ASN A 288 -1.87 2.07 14.84
CA ASN A 288 -2.57 3.31 15.20
C ASN A 288 -2.05 3.92 16.51
N ASP A 289 -1.75 3.09 17.49
CA ASP A 289 -1.15 3.51 18.76
C ASP A 289 0.23 4.16 18.58
N ILE A 290 1.06 3.62 17.66
CA ILE A 290 2.36 4.19 17.34
C ILE A 290 2.17 5.56 16.71
N PHE A 291 1.27 5.72 15.73
CA PHE A 291 0.94 7.01 15.13
C PHE A 291 0.53 8.03 16.19
N THR A 292 -0.42 7.66 17.04
CA THR A 292 -0.96 8.55 18.09
C THR A 292 0.13 9.02 19.05
N ARG A 293 0.97 8.09 19.53
CA ARG A 293 2.08 8.43 20.46
C ARG A 293 3.14 9.27 19.78
N SER A 294 3.50 8.97 18.53
CA SER A 294 4.54 9.72 17.80
C SER A 294 4.09 11.14 17.48
N ARG A 295 2.82 11.36 17.12
CA ARG A 295 2.26 12.71 16.94
C ARG A 295 2.26 13.51 18.22
N ALA A 296 1.77 12.91 19.33
CA ALA A 296 1.78 13.58 20.64
C ALA A 296 3.21 13.98 21.08
N ALA A 297 4.22 13.16 20.77
CA ALA A 297 5.62 13.50 21.06
C ALA A 297 6.16 14.64 20.19
N SER A 298 5.68 14.78 18.95
CA SER A 298 6.11 15.83 18.02
C SER A 298 5.49 17.20 18.31
N GLU A 299 4.31 17.24 18.96
CA GLU A 299 3.63 18.49 19.35
C GLU A 299 4.22 19.15 20.62
N VAL A 300 5.08 18.43 21.35
CA VAL A 300 5.71 18.93 22.61
C VAL A 300 7.06 19.61 22.34
N HIS A 301 7.56 19.59 21.11
CA HIS A 301 8.83 20.19 20.69
C HIS A 301 8.61 21.30 19.67
#